data_3ea8019cb2beba4c571d64c66cfb168f
#
_entry.id   3ea8019cb2beba4c571d64c66cfb168f
#
_cell.length_a   1.000
_cell.length_b   1.000
_cell.length_c   1.000
_cell.angle_alpha   90.00
_cell.angle_beta   90.00
_cell.angle_gamma   90.00
#
_symmetry.space_group_name_H-M   'P 1'
#
loop_
_entity.id
_entity.type
_entity.pdbx_description
1 polymer ?
#
loop_
_entity_poly.entity_id
_entity_poly.type
_entity_poly.pdbx_seq_one_letter_code
_entity_poly.pdbx_strand_id
1 'polypeptide(L)'
;KGRVFKYGDNVDTDVIIPARYLNVPDAKELAKHCMEDIDVDFVKNVKEGDIIVADKNFGCGSSREHAPIAIKASGVSCVIAETFARIFYRNAINIGLPIIECPEAAKGIEAGDVVRVNFDTGMIYNETKGTEFKGQAFPEFMQKIIKAEGLINYINNK
;
A
#
# COMPACT_ATOMS: atom_id res chain seq x y z
N LYS A 1 -3.95 -12.45 -2.74
CA LYS A 1 -5.33 -12.30 -3.18
C LYS A 1 -6.12 -11.55 -2.11
N GLY A 2 -6.72 -10.44 -2.49
CA GLY A 2 -7.46 -9.60 -1.55
C GLY A 2 -8.51 -8.75 -2.22
N ARG A 3 -9.39 -8.17 -1.40
CA ARG A 3 -10.38 -7.22 -1.88
C ARG A 3 -9.77 -5.83 -1.98
N VAL A 4 -10.34 -5.01 -2.86
CA VAL A 4 -9.84 -3.68 -3.14
C VAL A 4 -10.59 -2.61 -2.35
N PHE A 5 -9.83 -1.74 -1.69
CA PHE A 5 -10.30 -0.46 -1.18
C PHE A 5 -9.79 0.61 -2.14
N LYS A 6 -10.69 1.36 -2.77
CA LYS A 6 -10.30 2.32 -3.80
C LYS A 6 -10.46 3.76 -3.33
N TYR A 7 -9.43 4.57 -3.60
CA TYR A 7 -9.38 5.99 -3.26
C TYR A 7 -8.94 6.80 -4.50
N GLY A 8 -9.06 8.11 -4.42
CA GLY A 8 -8.78 9.00 -5.57
C GLY A 8 -7.37 9.55 -5.60
N ASP A 9 -7.23 10.74 -6.20
CA ASP A 9 -5.95 11.45 -6.30
C ASP A 9 -5.52 12.05 -4.97
N ASN A 10 -4.21 12.24 -4.81
CA ASN A 10 -3.62 13.00 -3.71
C ASN A 10 -4.06 12.50 -2.33
N VAL A 11 -4.01 11.19 -2.13
CA VAL A 11 -4.21 10.62 -0.79
C VAL A 11 -2.97 10.98 0.04
N ASP A 12 -3.13 11.99 0.86
CA ASP A 12 -2.09 12.65 1.65
C ASP A 12 -1.71 11.79 2.85
N THR A 13 -0.48 11.92 3.33
CA THR A 13 -0.03 11.19 4.53
C THR A 13 -0.86 11.55 5.76
N ASP A 14 -1.36 12.79 5.88
CA ASP A 14 -2.27 13.18 6.95
C ASP A 14 -3.63 12.47 6.87
N VAL A 15 -4.05 12.13 5.65
CA VAL A 15 -5.28 11.36 5.41
C VAL A 15 -5.06 9.89 5.76
N ILE A 16 -3.88 9.35 5.43
CA ILE A 16 -3.54 7.97 5.74
C ILE A 16 -3.44 7.76 7.24
N ILE A 17 -2.70 8.64 7.93
CA ILE A 17 -2.60 8.62 9.38
C ILE A 17 -2.52 10.06 9.91
N PRO A 18 -3.55 10.55 10.61
CA PRO A 18 -3.56 11.93 11.08
C PRO A 18 -2.42 12.27 12.03
N ALA A 19 -1.99 13.53 12.00
CA ALA A 19 -0.88 14.03 12.82
C ALA A 19 -1.08 13.76 14.32
N ARG A 20 -2.32 13.74 14.79
CA ARG A 20 -2.65 13.49 16.21
C ARG A 20 -2.20 12.10 16.69
N TYR A 21 -1.87 11.19 15.78
CA TYR A 21 -1.42 9.84 16.14
C TYR A 21 0.10 9.64 15.98
N LEU A 22 0.85 10.69 15.64
CA LEU A 22 2.29 10.56 15.40
C LEU A 22 3.09 10.22 16.67
N ASN A 23 2.53 10.44 17.84
CA ASN A 23 3.18 10.09 19.10
C ASN A 23 2.94 8.64 19.52
N VAL A 24 2.17 7.89 18.74
CA VAL A 24 1.87 6.49 19.03
C VAL A 24 3.00 5.63 18.50
N PRO A 25 3.75 4.92 19.34
CA PRO A 25 4.89 4.13 18.89
C PRO A 25 4.53 2.76 18.33
N ASP A 26 3.34 2.26 18.64
CA ASP A 26 2.92 0.91 18.29
C ASP A 26 2.24 0.87 16.91
N ALA A 27 2.79 0.08 16.01
CA ALA A 27 2.22 -0.10 14.67
C ALA A 27 0.77 -0.60 14.71
N LYS A 28 0.42 -1.45 15.66
CA LYS A 28 -0.95 -1.95 15.80
C LYS A 28 -1.92 -0.85 16.19
N GLU A 29 -1.49 0.09 17.03
CA GLU A 29 -2.31 1.25 17.36
C GLU A 29 -2.49 2.18 16.18
N LEU A 30 -1.42 2.41 15.40
CA LEU A 30 -1.52 3.20 14.18
C LEU A 30 -2.50 2.57 13.20
N ALA A 31 -2.49 1.25 13.09
CA ALA A 31 -3.39 0.53 12.19
C ALA A 31 -4.86 0.77 12.51
N LYS A 32 -5.20 0.93 13.78
CA LYS A 32 -6.57 1.20 14.23
C LYS A 32 -7.12 2.53 13.71
N HIS A 33 -6.24 3.46 13.34
CA HIS A 33 -6.60 4.80 12.88
C HIS A 33 -6.26 5.03 11.41
N CYS A 34 -5.81 3.98 10.72
CA CYS A 34 -5.42 4.08 9.31
C CYS A 34 -6.62 4.50 8.46
N MET A 35 -6.44 5.51 7.64
CA MET A 35 -7.47 6.06 6.74
C MET A 35 -8.70 6.64 7.47
N GLU A 36 -8.60 6.87 8.78
CA GLU A 36 -9.73 7.29 9.61
C GLU A 36 -10.43 8.55 9.10
N ASP A 37 -9.67 9.52 8.60
CA ASP A 37 -10.23 10.81 8.18
C ASP A 37 -10.88 10.75 6.78
N ILE A 38 -10.61 9.72 6.00
CA ILE A 38 -11.17 9.57 4.66
C ILE A 38 -12.18 8.42 4.56
N ASP A 39 -11.99 7.40 5.37
CA ASP A 39 -12.85 6.22 5.36
C ASP A 39 -12.85 5.56 6.74
N VAL A 40 -13.82 5.98 7.56
CA VAL A 40 -13.89 5.48 8.94
C VAL A 40 -14.16 3.97 9.02
N ASP A 41 -14.70 3.40 7.95
CA ASP A 41 -15.03 1.97 7.91
C ASP A 41 -13.86 1.11 7.42
N PHE A 42 -12.77 1.73 6.96
CA PHE A 42 -11.62 0.99 6.44
C PHE A 42 -11.10 -0.03 7.46
N VAL A 43 -10.81 0.43 8.68
CA VAL A 43 -10.24 -0.45 9.72
C VAL A 43 -11.20 -1.53 10.18
N LYS A 44 -12.53 -1.33 10.00
CA LYS A 44 -13.54 -2.32 10.34
C LYS A 44 -13.65 -3.41 9.28
N ASN A 45 -13.37 -3.08 8.02
CA ASN A 45 -13.60 -3.96 6.89
C ASN A 45 -12.33 -4.57 6.32
N VAL A 46 -11.17 -3.96 6.58
CA VAL A 46 -9.90 -4.45 6.04
C VAL A 46 -9.53 -5.79 6.67
N LYS A 47 -9.07 -6.70 5.81
CA LYS A 47 -8.60 -8.03 6.23
C LYS A 47 -7.19 -8.24 5.72
N GLU A 48 -6.47 -9.14 6.35
CA GLU A 48 -5.13 -9.48 5.92
C GLU A 48 -5.14 -9.94 4.45
N GLY A 49 -4.27 -9.36 3.66
CA GLY A 49 -4.17 -9.63 2.23
C GLY A 49 -4.93 -8.67 1.34
N ASP A 50 -5.74 -7.78 1.91
CA ASP A 50 -6.48 -6.79 1.11
C ASP A 50 -5.55 -5.79 0.43
N ILE A 51 -6.07 -5.10 -0.57
CA ILE A 51 -5.28 -4.24 -1.46
C ILE A 51 -5.90 -2.84 -1.51
N ILE A 52 -5.05 -1.81 -1.44
CA ILE A 52 -5.48 -0.43 -1.69
C ILE A 52 -5.16 -0.08 -3.14
N VAL A 53 -6.12 0.50 -3.84
CA VAL A 53 -5.94 1.03 -5.19
C VAL A 53 -6.30 2.51 -5.17
N ALA A 54 -5.41 3.35 -5.71
CA ALA A 54 -5.63 4.79 -5.74
C ALA A 54 -5.17 5.37 -7.07
N ASP A 55 -5.43 6.65 -7.28
CA ASP A 55 -5.05 7.32 -8.52
C ASP A 55 -3.67 7.98 -8.40
N LYS A 56 -3.57 9.28 -8.66
CA LYS A 56 -2.26 9.95 -8.72
C LYS A 56 -1.77 10.40 -7.36
N ASN A 57 -0.45 10.40 -7.21
CA ASN A 57 0.26 11.04 -6.12
C ASN A 57 -0.14 10.52 -4.73
N PHE A 58 -0.25 9.20 -4.63
CA PHE A 58 -0.56 8.55 -3.35
C PHE A 58 0.59 8.76 -2.36
N GLY A 59 0.25 9.15 -1.14
CA GLY A 59 1.23 9.38 -0.08
C GLY A 59 1.88 10.75 -0.13
N CYS A 60 1.28 11.71 -0.83
CA CYS A 60 1.79 13.09 -0.88
C CYS A 60 1.73 13.76 0.49
N GLY A 61 2.29 14.96 0.58
CA GLY A 61 2.34 15.72 1.83
C GLY A 61 3.62 15.48 2.60
N SER A 62 3.52 15.39 3.93
CA SER A 62 4.68 15.24 4.80
C SER A 62 5.36 13.88 4.65
N SER A 63 6.67 13.83 4.85
CA SER A 63 7.46 12.60 4.77
C SER A 63 7.31 11.76 6.05
N ARG A 64 6.12 11.22 6.28
CA ARG A 64 5.83 10.44 7.49
C ARG A 64 6.02 8.96 7.26
N GLU A 65 6.95 8.37 7.98
CA GLU A 65 7.15 6.93 7.97
C GLU A 65 5.95 6.18 8.57
N HIS A 66 5.18 6.86 9.41
CA HIS A 66 3.99 6.28 10.03
C HIS A 66 2.93 5.87 9.03
N ALA A 67 2.83 6.56 7.89
CA ALA A 67 1.80 6.27 6.89
C ALA A 67 1.94 4.86 6.30
N PRO A 68 3.09 4.46 5.73
CA PRO A 68 3.21 3.10 5.23
C PRO A 68 3.18 2.06 6.34
N ILE A 69 3.67 2.38 7.54
CA ILE A 69 3.60 1.47 8.69
C ILE A 69 2.14 1.19 9.06
N ALA A 70 1.30 2.23 9.12
CA ALA A 70 -0.11 2.07 9.44
C ALA A 70 -0.83 1.20 8.40
N ILE A 71 -0.56 1.42 7.12
CA ILE A 71 -1.14 0.63 6.04
C ILE A 71 -0.74 -0.85 6.16
N LYS A 72 0.54 -1.11 6.32
CA LYS A 72 1.04 -2.48 6.44
C LYS A 72 0.46 -3.19 7.67
N ALA A 73 0.45 -2.51 8.80
CA ALA A 73 -0.05 -3.09 10.06
C ALA A 73 -1.56 -3.35 10.02
N SER A 74 -2.30 -2.66 9.17
CA SER A 74 -3.74 -2.91 9.00
C SER A 74 -4.05 -4.21 8.27
N GLY A 75 -3.03 -4.85 7.67
CA GLY A 75 -3.19 -6.11 6.95
C GLY A 75 -3.12 -5.99 5.44
N VAL A 76 -2.99 -4.77 4.91
CA VAL A 76 -2.89 -4.54 3.47
C VAL A 76 -1.63 -5.20 2.90
N SER A 77 -1.79 -6.00 1.86
CA SER A 77 -0.69 -6.73 1.24
C SER A 77 0.04 -5.93 0.16
N CYS A 78 -0.64 -4.95 -0.43
CA CYS A 78 -0.09 -4.18 -1.55
C CYS A 78 -0.88 -2.90 -1.75
N VAL A 79 -0.20 -1.85 -2.21
CA VAL A 79 -0.85 -0.62 -2.66
C VAL A 79 -0.56 -0.46 -4.15
N ILE A 80 -1.61 -0.30 -4.94
CA ILE A 80 -1.51 -0.05 -6.38
C ILE A 80 -2.00 1.36 -6.63
N ALA A 81 -1.21 2.18 -7.33
CA ALA A 81 -1.61 3.54 -7.65
C ALA A 81 -1.13 3.92 -9.04
N GLU A 82 -1.75 4.95 -9.60
CA GLU A 82 -1.29 5.51 -10.86
C GLU A 82 0.12 6.08 -10.69
N THR A 83 0.35 6.85 -9.62
CA THR A 83 1.68 7.31 -9.21
C THR A 83 1.76 7.42 -7.69
N PHE A 84 2.98 7.38 -7.16
CA PHE A 84 3.26 7.59 -5.73
C PHE A 84 4.13 8.81 -5.53
N ALA A 85 3.95 9.50 -4.40
CA ALA A 85 4.91 10.51 -3.97
C ALA A 85 6.24 9.82 -3.66
N ARG A 86 7.34 10.45 -4.07
CA ARG A 86 8.68 9.84 -4.00
C ARG A 86 9.06 9.36 -2.60
N ILE A 87 8.82 10.20 -1.60
CA ILE A 87 9.19 9.88 -0.22
C ILE A 87 8.35 8.73 0.32
N PHE A 88 7.05 8.73 0.03
CA PHE A 88 6.19 7.62 0.40
C PHE A 88 6.67 6.31 -0.24
N TYR A 89 7.01 6.35 -1.52
CA TYR A 89 7.52 5.18 -2.24
C TYR A 89 8.74 4.61 -1.53
N ARG A 90 9.71 5.46 -1.20
CA ARG A 90 10.93 5.06 -0.50
C ARG A 90 10.62 4.46 0.87
N ASN A 91 9.80 5.15 1.65
CA ASN A 91 9.46 4.69 3.00
C ASN A 91 8.73 3.35 2.98
N ALA A 92 7.83 3.16 2.01
CA ALA A 92 7.09 1.91 1.87
C ALA A 92 8.04 0.74 1.59
N ILE A 93 8.98 0.91 0.67
CA ILE A 93 9.97 -0.13 0.35
C ILE A 93 10.83 -0.44 1.57
N ASN A 94 11.26 0.58 2.30
CA ASN A 94 12.12 0.39 3.48
C ASN A 94 11.48 -0.45 4.58
N ILE A 95 10.16 -0.38 4.72
CA ILE A 95 9.45 -1.17 5.72
C ILE A 95 8.85 -2.47 5.17
N GLY A 96 9.06 -2.73 3.88
CA GLY A 96 8.56 -3.95 3.26
C GLY A 96 7.10 -3.93 2.86
N LEU A 97 6.52 -2.75 2.66
CA LEU A 97 5.16 -2.63 2.10
C LEU A 97 5.25 -2.66 0.58
N PRO A 98 4.75 -3.71 -0.09
CA PRO A 98 4.78 -3.75 -1.55
C PRO A 98 3.90 -2.66 -2.16
N ILE A 99 4.44 -1.97 -3.18
CA ILE A 99 3.71 -0.94 -3.93
C ILE A 99 3.99 -1.09 -5.41
N ILE A 100 2.99 -0.81 -6.24
CA ILE A 100 3.11 -0.92 -7.69
C ILE A 100 2.49 0.30 -8.35
N GLU A 101 3.25 0.94 -9.24
CA GLU A 101 2.72 2.00 -10.09
C GLU A 101 2.17 1.39 -11.37
N CYS A 102 0.87 1.51 -11.56
CA CYS A 102 0.20 0.99 -12.76
C CYS A 102 -1.04 1.82 -13.06
N PRO A 103 -0.94 2.83 -13.93
CA PRO A 103 -2.09 3.68 -14.25
C PRO A 103 -3.29 2.91 -14.79
N GLU A 104 -3.03 1.88 -15.58
CA GLU A 104 -4.10 1.07 -16.19
C GLU A 104 -4.87 0.30 -15.12
N ALA A 105 -4.17 -0.29 -14.15
CA ALA A 105 -4.80 -0.99 -13.05
C ALA A 105 -5.57 -0.02 -12.15
N ALA A 106 -4.99 1.15 -11.87
CA ALA A 106 -5.66 2.15 -11.04
C ALA A 106 -7.00 2.57 -11.62
N LYS A 107 -7.09 2.65 -12.94
CA LYS A 107 -8.34 3.03 -13.64
C LYS A 107 -9.30 1.86 -13.83
N GLY A 108 -8.77 0.66 -14.02
CA GLY A 108 -9.57 -0.53 -14.37
C GLY A 108 -10.05 -1.35 -13.19
N ILE A 109 -9.53 -1.13 -11.99
CA ILE A 109 -9.93 -1.85 -10.79
C ILE A 109 -10.90 -0.99 -9.99
N GLU A 110 -11.97 -1.61 -9.49
CA GLU A 110 -12.98 -0.91 -8.69
C GLU A 110 -13.00 -1.41 -7.26
N ALA A 111 -13.58 -0.62 -6.37
CA ALA A 111 -13.75 -1.00 -4.97
C ALA A 111 -14.54 -2.31 -4.87
N GLY A 112 -14.07 -3.21 -4.03
CA GLY A 112 -14.70 -4.51 -3.82
C GLY A 112 -14.24 -5.60 -4.79
N ASP A 113 -13.50 -5.25 -5.83
CA ASP A 113 -12.92 -6.26 -6.74
C ASP A 113 -11.95 -7.16 -5.99
N VAL A 114 -11.84 -8.40 -6.41
CA VAL A 114 -10.84 -9.34 -5.89
C VAL A 114 -9.64 -9.33 -6.83
N VAL A 115 -8.48 -9.01 -6.30
CA VAL A 115 -7.26 -8.81 -7.07
C VAL A 115 -6.13 -9.68 -6.52
N ARG A 116 -5.34 -10.23 -7.41
CA ARG A 116 -4.14 -11.01 -7.10
C ARG A 116 -2.94 -10.36 -7.77
N VAL A 117 -1.84 -10.23 -7.05
CA VAL A 117 -0.62 -9.59 -7.55
C VAL A 117 0.53 -10.58 -7.53
N ASN A 118 1.28 -10.65 -8.63
CA ASN A 118 2.54 -11.39 -8.70
C ASN A 118 3.69 -10.39 -8.63
N PHE A 119 4.38 -10.34 -7.51
CA PHE A 119 5.45 -9.37 -7.28
C PHE A 119 6.70 -9.66 -8.10
N ASP A 120 6.91 -10.89 -8.51
CA ASP A 120 8.08 -11.27 -9.30
C ASP A 120 8.00 -10.75 -10.74
N THR A 121 6.80 -10.69 -11.30
CA THR A 121 6.58 -10.27 -12.68
C THR A 121 5.94 -8.90 -12.81
N GLY A 122 5.33 -8.38 -11.73
CA GLY A 122 4.57 -7.16 -11.76
C GLY A 122 3.16 -7.32 -12.30
N MET A 123 2.71 -8.54 -12.54
CA MET A 123 1.37 -8.78 -13.08
C MET A 123 0.30 -8.63 -12.00
N ILE A 124 -0.78 -7.96 -12.37
CA ILE A 124 -1.93 -7.72 -11.52
C ILE A 124 -3.15 -8.36 -12.19
N TYR A 125 -3.81 -9.26 -11.47
CA TYR A 125 -4.97 -9.98 -11.99
C TYR A 125 -6.23 -9.57 -11.25
N ASN A 126 -7.18 -8.97 -11.97
CA ASN A 126 -8.51 -8.66 -11.41
C ASN A 126 -9.40 -9.87 -11.66
N GLU A 127 -9.57 -10.70 -10.64
CA GLU A 127 -10.32 -11.93 -10.76
C GLU A 127 -11.84 -11.69 -10.89
N THR A 128 -12.34 -10.60 -10.33
CA THR A 128 -13.76 -10.24 -10.42
C THR A 128 -14.16 -9.92 -11.85
N LYS A 129 -13.32 -9.20 -12.59
CA LYS A 129 -13.61 -8.79 -13.97
C LYS A 129 -12.94 -9.67 -15.03
N GLY A 130 -12.03 -10.56 -14.61
CA GLY A 130 -11.28 -11.38 -15.55
C GLY A 130 -10.27 -10.59 -16.38
N THR A 131 -9.78 -9.47 -15.85
CA THR A 131 -8.79 -8.63 -16.55
C THR A 131 -7.43 -8.74 -15.89
N GLU A 132 -6.39 -8.36 -16.62
CA GLU A 132 -5.04 -8.34 -16.08
C GLU A 132 -4.29 -7.10 -16.54
N PHE A 133 -3.34 -6.68 -15.73
CA PHE A 133 -2.52 -5.48 -15.98
C PHE A 133 -1.09 -5.81 -15.64
N LYS A 134 -0.16 -5.15 -16.33
CA LYS A 134 1.26 -5.30 -16.04
C LYS A 134 1.80 -4.03 -15.42
N GLY A 135 2.12 -4.08 -14.13
CA GLY A 135 2.83 -3.02 -13.45
C GLY A 135 4.33 -3.18 -13.64
N GLN A 136 5.09 -2.24 -13.07
CA GLN A 136 6.53 -2.31 -13.11
C GLN A 136 7.03 -3.31 -12.06
N ALA A 137 7.74 -4.34 -12.50
CA ALA A 137 8.34 -5.31 -11.57
C ALA A 137 9.43 -4.64 -10.74
N PHE A 138 9.57 -5.05 -9.49
CA PHE A 138 10.62 -4.51 -8.64
C PHE A 138 11.99 -5.03 -9.07
N PRO A 139 13.06 -4.20 -8.95
CA PRO A 139 14.42 -4.71 -9.04
C PRO A 139 14.64 -5.83 -8.03
N GLU A 140 15.55 -6.74 -8.33
CA GLU A 140 15.79 -7.91 -7.48
C GLU A 140 16.07 -7.56 -6.03
N PHE A 141 16.89 -6.53 -5.78
CA PHE A 141 17.22 -6.14 -4.42
C PHE A 141 16.00 -5.62 -3.65
N MET A 142 15.08 -4.92 -4.31
CA MET A 142 13.84 -4.46 -3.70
C MET A 142 12.92 -5.62 -3.37
N GLN A 143 12.87 -6.64 -4.23
CA GLN A 143 12.11 -7.85 -3.95
C GLN A 143 12.62 -8.55 -2.70
N LYS A 144 13.93 -8.59 -2.50
CA LYS A 144 14.53 -9.17 -1.30
C LYS A 144 14.17 -8.39 -0.04
N ILE A 145 14.15 -7.07 -0.10
CA ILE A 145 13.75 -6.22 1.01
C ILE A 145 12.28 -6.50 1.38
N ILE A 146 11.41 -6.59 0.40
CA ILE A 146 9.98 -6.85 0.60
C ILE A 146 9.79 -8.24 1.22
N LYS A 147 10.48 -9.25 0.71
CA LYS A 147 10.39 -10.62 1.24
C LYS A 147 10.91 -10.73 2.66
N ALA A 148 11.88 -9.91 3.04
CA ALA A 148 12.41 -9.84 4.41
C ALA A 148 11.57 -8.93 5.31
N GLU A 149 10.49 -8.36 4.80
CA GLU A 149 9.58 -7.44 5.51
C GLU A 149 10.25 -6.14 5.96
N GLY A 150 11.22 -5.66 5.18
CA GLY A 150 11.82 -4.37 5.39
C GLY A 150 13.33 -4.39 5.34
N LEU A 151 13.93 -3.23 5.16
CA LEU A 151 15.37 -3.09 4.97
C LEU A 151 16.18 -3.59 6.16
N ILE A 152 15.75 -3.31 7.38
CA ILE A 152 16.45 -3.72 8.60
C ILE A 152 16.47 -5.24 8.68
N ASN A 153 15.35 -5.90 8.44
CA ASN A 153 15.28 -7.35 8.44
C ASN A 153 16.12 -7.95 7.32
N TYR A 154 16.16 -7.32 6.16
CA TYR A 154 17.00 -7.76 5.06
C TYR A 154 18.47 -7.75 5.44
N ILE A 155 18.93 -6.68 6.08
CA ILE A 155 20.33 -6.56 6.53
C ILE A 155 20.65 -7.63 7.58
N ASN A 156 19.76 -7.85 8.54
CA ASN A 156 19.96 -8.81 9.61
C ASN A 156 19.96 -10.26 9.14
N ASN A 157 19.28 -10.56 8.06
CA ASN A 157 19.17 -11.90 7.48
C ASN A 157 20.22 -12.20 6.41
N LYS A 158 21.10 -11.27 6.18
CA LYS A 158 22.10 -11.38 5.11
C LYS A 158 23.30 -12.25 5.52
#